data_55e90cc97cc19dcd554730ce3bde59b5
#
_entry.id   55e90cc97cc19dcd554730ce3bde59b5
#
_cell.length_a   1.000
_cell.length_b   1.000
_cell.length_c   1.000
_cell.angle_alpha   90.00
_cell.angle_beta   90.00
_cell.angle_gamma   90.00
#
_symmetry.space_group_name_H-M   'P 1'
#
loop_
_entity.id
_entity.type
_entity.pdbx_description
1 polymer ?
#
loop_
_entity_poly.entity_id
_entity_poly.type
_entity_poly.pdbx_seq_one_letter_code
_entity_poly.pdbx_strand_id
1 'polypeptide(L)'
;AYPDSKEAQKVGYYKLPVEALSTNYTYPQENGNRHEVRRAAFYDDKMCGFLVSGAPLFDFSAHHYTAQALEEAKHPHEIEYCDELVLNLNWKSAPLGSNSCGPLPEDKLLIKPGDFKFSMNFRGFAGAELDDKTFFTMI
;
A
#
# COMPACT_ATOMS: atom_id res chain seq x y z
N ALA A 1 -3.47 -1.31 -6.38
CA ALA A 1 -3.75 -2.56 -7.09
C ALA A 1 -3.97 -3.70 -6.08
N TYR A 2 -4.83 -4.62 -6.39
CA TYR A 2 -5.09 -5.83 -5.62
C TYR A 2 -4.76 -7.05 -6.49
N PRO A 3 -4.59 -8.27 -5.92
CA PRO A 3 -4.13 -9.44 -6.68
C PRO A 3 -4.92 -9.76 -7.94
N ASP A 4 -6.21 -9.45 -7.97
CA ASP A 4 -7.14 -9.66 -9.08
C ASP A 4 -7.24 -8.46 -10.03
N SER A 5 -6.50 -7.38 -9.77
CA SER A 5 -6.49 -6.18 -10.61
C SER A 5 -5.49 -6.33 -11.76
N LYS A 6 -5.84 -5.80 -12.95
CA LYS A 6 -4.92 -5.74 -14.09
C LYS A 6 -3.69 -4.88 -13.81
N GLU A 7 -3.82 -3.88 -12.93
CA GLU A 7 -2.72 -3.01 -12.50
C GLU A 7 -1.67 -3.77 -11.68
N ALA A 8 -2.04 -4.85 -11.00
CA ALA A 8 -1.11 -5.70 -10.25
C ALA A 8 0.02 -6.30 -11.11
N GLN A 9 -0.17 -6.37 -12.41
CA GLN A 9 0.81 -6.92 -13.36
C GLN A 9 1.80 -5.87 -13.88
N LYS A 10 1.61 -4.60 -13.55
CA LYS A 10 2.48 -3.50 -14.00
C LYS A 10 3.64 -3.31 -13.04
N VAL A 11 4.78 -3.86 -13.42
CA VAL A 11 6.03 -3.65 -12.66
C VAL A 11 6.70 -2.36 -13.11
N GLY A 12 7.11 -1.52 -12.15
CA GLY A 12 7.76 -0.25 -12.47
C GLY A 12 8.26 0.47 -11.22
N TYR A 13 8.91 1.60 -11.46
CA TYR A 13 9.26 2.56 -10.44
C TYR A 13 8.23 3.69 -10.44
N TYR A 14 7.72 4.02 -9.27
CA TYR A 14 6.69 5.03 -9.09
C TYR A 14 7.13 6.01 -8.00
N LYS A 15 6.93 7.30 -8.24
CA LYS A 15 7.13 8.36 -7.27
C LYS A 15 5.88 9.25 -7.28
N LEU A 16 5.14 9.24 -6.19
CA LEU A 16 3.85 9.88 -6.08
C LEU A 16 3.69 10.51 -4.68
N PRO A 17 3.00 11.64 -4.55
CA PRO A 17 2.55 12.10 -3.24
C PRO A 17 1.52 11.12 -2.66
N VAL A 18 1.39 11.10 -1.32
CA VAL A 18 0.52 10.16 -0.62
C VAL A 18 -0.95 10.31 -1.07
N GLU A 19 -1.40 11.52 -1.29
CA GLU A 19 -2.76 11.82 -1.72
C GLU A 19 -3.12 11.17 -3.07
N ALA A 20 -2.13 11.03 -3.96
CA ALA A 20 -2.31 10.37 -5.25
C ALA A 20 -2.37 8.83 -5.15
N LEU A 21 -2.16 8.27 -3.97
CA LEU A 21 -2.30 6.83 -3.74
C LEU A 21 -3.75 6.43 -3.49
N SER A 22 -4.60 7.36 -3.08
CA SER A 22 -6.01 7.11 -2.76
C SER A 22 -6.88 7.03 -4.00
N THR A 23 -7.96 6.26 -3.90
CA THR A 23 -9.02 6.18 -4.89
C THR A 23 -10.32 6.64 -4.23
N ASN A 24 -10.94 7.66 -4.79
CA ASN A 24 -12.20 8.18 -4.27
C ASN A 24 -13.37 7.30 -4.73
N TYR A 25 -14.02 6.66 -3.77
CA TYR A 25 -15.27 5.95 -3.98
C TYR A 25 -16.44 6.82 -3.47
N THR A 26 -17.59 6.70 -4.12
CA THR A 26 -18.82 7.42 -3.69
C THR A 26 -19.20 7.07 -2.25
N TYR A 27 -19.05 5.81 -1.88
CA TYR A 27 -19.11 5.36 -0.49
C TYR A 27 -17.68 5.01 -0.05
N PRO A 28 -17.13 5.67 0.98
CA PRO A 28 -15.78 5.42 1.45
C PRO A 28 -15.56 3.95 1.79
N GLN A 29 -14.46 3.41 1.31
CA GLN A 29 -14.06 2.02 1.54
C GLN A 29 -12.55 1.88 1.39
N GLU A 30 -12.00 0.73 1.81
CA GLU A 30 -10.58 0.44 1.66
C GLU A 30 -10.12 0.64 0.22
N ASN A 31 -8.99 1.31 0.06
CA ASN A 31 -8.44 1.65 -1.24
C ASN A 31 -6.93 1.87 -1.16
N GLY A 32 -6.31 2.14 -2.30
CA GLY A 32 -4.93 2.60 -2.34
C GLY A 32 -3.87 1.51 -2.17
N ASN A 33 -4.23 0.22 -2.08
CA ASN A 33 -3.24 -0.85 -1.94
C ASN A 33 -2.25 -0.90 -3.11
N ARG A 34 -0.99 -1.14 -2.79
CA ARG A 34 0.11 -1.44 -3.72
C ARG A 34 0.54 -2.88 -3.51
N HIS A 35 0.41 -3.69 -4.57
CA HIS A 35 0.55 -5.14 -4.52
C HIS A 35 1.93 -5.60 -4.94
N GLU A 36 2.48 -6.60 -4.25
CA GLU A 36 3.77 -7.24 -4.53
C GLU A 36 4.94 -6.28 -4.67
N VAL A 37 5.04 -5.37 -3.73
CA VAL A 37 6.09 -4.34 -3.70
C VAL A 37 7.40 -4.94 -3.20
N ARG A 38 8.50 -4.62 -3.89
CA ARG A 38 9.85 -5.00 -3.47
C ARG A 38 10.39 -4.06 -2.40
N ARG A 39 10.18 -2.76 -2.64
CA ARG A 39 10.68 -1.67 -1.79
C ARG A 39 9.76 -0.48 -1.90
N ALA A 40 9.57 0.23 -0.80
CA ALA A 40 8.88 1.50 -0.74
C ALA A 40 9.64 2.45 0.18
N ALA A 41 9.78 3.71 -0.23
CA ALA A 41 10.32 4.77 0.60
C ALA A 41 9.22 5.78 0.91
N PHE A 42 9.14 6.17 2.17
CA PHE A 42 8.22 7.18 2.66
C PHE A 42 9.05 8.30 3.27
N TYR A 43 8.85 9.53 2.81
CA TYR A 43 9.68 10.66 3.20
C TYR A 43 8.95 11.99 3.06
N ASP A 44 9.38 12.95 3.84
CA ASP A 44 8.89 14.31 3.83
C ASP A 44 9.60 15.18 2.75
N ASP A 45 9.24 16.44 2.68
CA ASP A 45 9.84 17.45 1.79
C ASP A 45 11.31 17.75 2.08
N LYS A 46 11.80 17.40 3.27
CA LYS A 46 13.21 17.49 3.68
C LYS A 46 14.02 16.23 3.36
N MET A 47 13.40 15.27 2.69
CA MET A 47 13.99 13.96 2.39
C MET A 47 14.38 13.18 3.65
N CYS A 48 13.60 13.34 4.72
CA CYS A 48 13.73 12.54 5.93
C CYS A 48 12.62 11.49 5.95
N GLY A 49 13.00 10.24 6.19
CA GLY A 49 12.03 9.15 6.14
C GLY A 49 12.64 7.78 6.33
N PHE A 50 11.97 6.79 5.79
CA PHE A 50 12.44 5.41 5.86
C PHE A 50 12.10 4.61 4.61
N LEU A 51 12.96 3.63 4.35
CA LEU A 51 12.81 2.62 3.31
C LEU A 51 12.31 1.33 3.94
N VAL A 52 11.35 0.69 3.31
CA VAL A 52 10.87 -0.66 3.64
C VAL A 52 11.17 -1.60 2.49
N SER A 53 11.66 -2.78 2.80
CA SER A 53 11.76 -3.90 1.85
C SER A 53 11.18 -5.16 2.46
N GLY A 54 10.44 -5.93 1.67
CA GLY A 54 9.84 -7.20 2.07
C GLY A 54 10.60 -8.40 1.51
N ALA A 55 10.57 -9.49 2.25
CA ALA A 55 11.07 -10.77 1.79
C ALA A 55 10.00 -11.85 2.05
N PRO A 56 9.34 -12.36 0.97
CA PRO A 56 9.68 -12.11 -0.45
C PRO A 56 9.22 -10.75 -1.00
N LEU A 57 8.00 -10.35 -0.83
CA LEU A 57 7.37 -9.11 -1.29
C LEU A 57 6.33 -8.69 -0.25
N PHE A 58 5.83 -7.48 -0.33
CA PHE A 58 4.80 -6.99 0.58
C PHE A 58 3.77 -6.13 -0.14
N ASP A 59 2.63 -5.97 0.48
CA ASP A 59 1.62 -5.02 0.07
C ASP A 59 1.62 -3.83 1.03
N PHE A 60 1.24 -2.65 0.54
CA PHE A 60 1.04 -1.51 1.43
C PHE A 60 -0.09 -0.60 0.96
N SER A 61 -0.67 0.13 1.90
CA SER A 61 -1.44 1.34 1.65
C SER A 61 -0.96 2.47 2.56
N ALA A 62 -1.09 3.70 2.09
CA ALA A 62 -0.65 4.88 2.82
C ALA A 62 -1.67 6.00 2.64
N HIS A 63 -2.13 6.57 3.75
CA HIS A 63 -3.18 7.57 3.78
C HIS A 63 -2.96 8.60 4.88
N HIS A 64 -3.63 9.73 4.80
CA HIS A 64 -3.76 10.71 5.89
C HIS A 64 -5.11 10.59 6.61
N TYR A 65 -5.58 9.36 6.80
CA TYR A 65 -6.76 9.03 7.62
C TYR A 65 -6.63 7.61 8.17
N THR A 66 -7.30 7.35 9.27
CA THR A 66 -7.33 6.02 9.89
C THR A 66 -8.39 5.12 9.23
N ALA A 67 -8.26 3.82 9.41
CA ALA A 67 -9.30 2.87 8.98
C ALA A 67 -10.65 3.14 9.67
N GLN A 68 -10.62 3.60 10.93
CA GLN A 68 -11.82 3.97 11.66
C GLN A 68 -12.49 5.19 11.04
N ALA A 69 -11.76 6.27 10.75
CA ALA A 69 -12.30 7.45 10.10
C ALA A 69 -12.92 7.12 8.73
N LEU A 70 -12.30 6.18 8.00
CA LEU A 70 -12.85 5.70 6.74
C LEU A 70 -14.16 4.93 6.90
N GLU A 71 -14.27 4.09 7.93
CA GLU A 71 -15.47 3.27 8.19
C GLU A 71 -16.64 4.10 8.71
N GLU A 72 -16.37 5.13 9.50
CA GLU A 72 -17.40 6.02 10.03
C GLU A 72 -18.00 6.95 8.96
N ALA A 73 -17.23 7.29 7.93
CA ALA A 73 -17.64 8.16 6.84
C ALA A 73 -18.60 7.45 5.87
N LYS A 74 -19.74 8.08 5.59
CA LYS A 74 -20.71 7.64 4.56
C LYS A 74 -20.49 8.32 3.22
N HIS A 75 -19.80 9.45 3.22
CA HIS A 75 -19.47 10.26 2.04
C HIS A 75 -18.01 10.71 2.10
N PRO A 76 -17.35 10.94 0.96
CA PRO A 76 -15.94 11.33 0.93
C PRO A 76 -15.59 12.57 1.73
N HIS A 77 -16.51 13.55 1.83
CA HIS A 77 -16.29 14.79 2.57
C HIS A 77 -16.41 14.64 4.09
N GLU A 78 -16.86 13.49 4.57
CA GLU A 78 -16.97 13.16 6.00
C GLU A 78 -15.70 12.45 6.54
N ILE A 79 -14.76 12.11 5.67
CA ILE A 79 -13.51 11.47 6.09
C ILE A 79 -12.69 12.47 6.90
N GLU A 80 -12.42 12.14 8.14
CA GLU A 80 -11.54 12.93 9.01
C GLU A 80 -10.07 12.62 8.68
N TYR A 81 -9.38 13.64 8.15
CA TYR A 81 -7.96 13.55 7.81
C TYR A 81 -7.10 13.89 9.02
N CYS A 82 -5.90 13.30 9.08
CA CYS A 82 -4.88 13.57 10.08
C CYS A 82 -3.57 13.98 9.41
N ASP A 83 -2.70 14.66 10.17
CA ASP A 83 -1.38 15.09 9.69
C ASP A 83 -0.40 13.92 9.57
N GLU A 84 -0.62 12.86 10.34
CA GLU A 84 0.21 11.67 10.35
C GLU A 84 0.02 10.83 9.09
N LEU A 85 1.10 10.16 8.68
CA LEU A 85 1.02 9.11 7.67
C LEU A 85 0.55 7.80 8.32
N VAL A 86 -0.66 7.39 8.01
CA VAL A 86 -1.19 6.07 8.38
C VAL A 86 -0.74 5.06 7.33
N LEU A 87 0.15 4.17 7.72
CA LEU A 87 0.78 3.20 6.84
C LEU A 87 0.39 1.77 7.23
N ASN A 88 -0.23 1.06 6.31
CA ASN A 88 -0.46 -0.38 6.44
C ASN A 88 0.59 -1.14 5.65
N LEU A 89 1.29 -2.05 6.31
CA LEU A 89 2.28 -2.94 5.71
C LEU A 89 1.81 -4.38 5.89
N ASN A 90 1.48 -5.02 4.80
CA ASN A 90 0.86 -6.34 4.81
C ASN A 90 1.76 -7.38 4.13
N TRP A 91 1.76 -8.61 4.64
CA TRP A 91 2.37 -9.73 3.95
C TRP A 91 1.70 -9.99 2.59
N LYS A 92 0.38 -10.01 2.58
CA LYS A 92 -0.47 -10.16 1.39
C LYS A 92 -1.79 -9.46 1.61
N SER A 93 -2.42 -9.07 0.53
CA SER A 93 -3.82 -8.64 0.50
C SER A 93 -4.67 -9.68 -0.19
N ALA A 94 -5.87 -9.90 0.31
CA ALA A 94 -6.86 -10.70 -0.39
C ALA A 94 -7.32 -9.98 -1.67
N PRO A 95 -7.75 -10.73 -2.71
CA PRO A 95 -8.41 -10.13 -3.85
C PRO A 95 -9.72 -9.47 -3.40
N LEU A 96 -10.06 -8.33 -3.98
CA LEU A 96 -11.35 -7.68 -3.70
C LEU A 96 -12.49 -8.43 -4.39
N GLY A 97 -12.21 -9.00 -5.54
CA GLY A 97 -13.19 -9.72 -6.33
C GLY A 97 -14.33 -8.84 -6.81
N SER A 98 -15.31 -9.47 -7.41
CA SER A 98 -16.56 -8.84 -7.78
C SER A 98 -17.76 -9.51 -7.11
N ASN A 99 -17.53 -10.07 -5.94
CA ASN A 99 -18.43 -10.95 -5.21
C ASN A 99 -19.81 -10.36 -4.91
N SER A 100 -19.89 -9.05 -4.79
CA SER A 100 -21.19 -8.37 -4.56
C SER A 100 -22.11 -8.39 -5.80
N CYS A 101 -21.52 -8.45 -7.01
CA CYS A 101 -22.25 -8.40 -8.29
C CYS A 101 -21.65 -9.32 -9.37
N GLY A 102 -20.71 -10.21 -9.02
CA GLY A 102 -20.02 -11.02 -10.00
C GLY A 102 -19.43 -12.31 -9.43
N PRO A 103 -18.54 -12.99 -10.20
CA PRO A 103 -17.97 -14.25 -9.79
C PRO A 103 -17.07 -14.11 -8.54
N LEU A 104 -16.96 -15.21 -7.81
CA LEU A 104 -15.99 -15.33 -6.72
C LEU A 104 -14.56 -15.09 -7.23
N PRO A 105 -13.67 -14.57 -6.38
CA PRO A 105 -12.25 -14.51 -6.70
C PRO A 105 -11.71 -15.88 -7.08
N GLU A 106 -10.72 -15.92 -7.96
CA GLU A 106 -10.04 -17.16 -8.31
C GLU A 106 -9.39 -17.81 -7.08
N ASP A 107 -9.60 -19.11 -6.91
CA ASP A 107 -9.15 -19.87 -5.74
C ASP A 107 -7.63 -19.76 -5.49
N LYS A 108 -6.84 -19.60 -6.56
CA LYS A 108 -5.38 -19.39 -6.47
C LYS A 108 -4.96 -18.07 -5.84
N LEU A 109 -5.84 -17.06 -5.82
CA LEU A 109 -5.59 -15.73 -5.25
C LEU A 109 -6.02 -15.63 -3.79
N LEU A 110 -6.79 -16.59 -3.29
CA LEU A 110 -7.26 -16.59 -1.92
C LEU A 110 -6.12 -16.87 -0.93
N ILE A 111 -6.11 -16.15 0.16
CA ILE A 111 -5.22 -16.44 1.29
C ILE A 111 -5.84 -17.58 2.09
N LYS A 112 -5.19 -18.75 2.04
CA LYS A 112 -5.65 -19.95 2.78
C LYS A 112 -4.93 -20.05 4.12
N PRO A 113 -5.57 -20.62 5.16
CA PRO A 113 -4.90 -20.93 6.42
C PRO A 113 -3.67 -21.82 6.20
N GLY A 114 -2.60 -21.55 6.92
CA GLY A 114 -1.35 -22.30 6.83
C GLY A 114 -0.22 -21.56 7.53
N ASP A 115 0.92 -22.24 7.66
CA ASP A 115 2.13 -21.64 8.19
C ASP A 115 2.77 -20.73 7.15
N PHE A 116 3.24 -19.56 7.59
CA PHE A 116 3.98 -18.65 6.73
C PHE A 116 5.12 -17.98 7.48
N LYS A 117 6.16 -17.60 6.75
CA LYS A 117 7.27 -16.79 7.24
C LYS A 117 7.41 -15.56 6.36
N PHE A 118 7.48 -14.42 7.01
CA PHE A 118 7.55 -13.14 6.35
C PHE A 118 8.53 -12.23 7.12
N SER A 119 9.30 -11.44 6.38
CA SER A 119 10.27 -10.50 6.97
C SER A 119 10.16 -9.15 6.27
N MET A 120 10.28 -8.10 7.05
CA MET A 120 10.43 -6.72 6.56
C MET A 120 11.69 -6.11 7.15
N ASN A 121 12.42 -5.38 6.32
CA ASN A 121 13.58 -4.59 6.73
C ASN A 121 13.22 -3.12 6.64
N PHE A 122 13.58 -2.37 7.67
CA PHE A 122 13.38 -0.93 7.74
C PHE A 122 14.74 -0.23 7.82
N ARG A 123 14.90 0.82 7.01
CA ARG A 123 16.11 1.67 7.04
C ARG A 123 15.70 3.14 7.04
N GLY A 124 16.05 3.86 8.10
CA GLY A 124 15.91 5.31 8.14
C GLY A 124 16.94 6.00 7.24
N PHE A 125 16.59 7.14 6.71
CA PHE A 125 17.49 8.01 5.95
C PHE A 125 17.12 9.48 6.17
N ALA A 126 18.08 10.37 5.89
CA ALA A 126 17.89 11.82 5.96
C ALA A 126 18.72 12.50 4.88
N GLY A 127 18.14 13.57 4.28
CA GLY A 127 18.81 14.35 3.25
C GLY A 127 18.95 13.62 1.91
N ALA A 128 19.93 13.99 1.10
CA ALA A 128 20.11 13.56 -0.29
C ALA A 128 20.57 12.09 -0.48
N GLU A 129 20.42 11.23 0.53
CA GLU A 129 20.84 9.82 0.45
C GLU A 129 19.98 8.97 -0.51
N LEU A 130 18.84 9.50 -0.97
CA LEU A 130 17.90 8.80 -1.85
C LEU A 130 17.90 9.40 -3.24
N ASP A 131 18.93 9.13 -4.01
CA ASP A 131 18.83 9.18 -5.46
C ASP A 131 18.25 7.86 -6.01
N ASP A 132 17.75 7.87 -7.24
CA ASP A 132 17.15 6.68 -7.87
C ASP A 132 18.11 5.47 -7.86
N LYS A 133 19.40 5.71 -8.00
CA LYS A 133 20.43 4.67 -8.02
C LYS A 133 20.61 4.07 -6.62
N THR A 134 20.64 4.89 -5.60
CA THR A 134 20.77 4.48 -4.20
C THR A 134 19.52 3.69 -3.76
N PHE A 135 18.32 4.13 -4.17
CA PHE A 135 17.06 3.42 -3.88
C PHE A 135 17.07 1.96 -4.38
N PHE A 136 17.64 1.71 -5.56
CA PHE A 136 17.72 0.36 -6.11
C PHE A 136 18.86 -0.48 -5.52
N THR A 137 19.86 0.12 -4.93
CA THR A 137 21.04 -0.56 -4.37
C THR A 137 21.00 -0.73 -2.84
N MET A 138 20.14 -0.01 -2.14
CA MET A 138 19.91 -0.20 -0.71
C MET A 138 19.17 -1.52 -0.47
N ILE A 139 19.90 -2.55 -0.10
CA ILE A 139 19.39 -3.86 0.32
C ILE A 139 19.51 -3.98 1.83
#